data_6d4f006a3fab84994bf4564e8b0fe6c6
#
_entry.id   6d4f006a3fab84994bf4564e8b0fe6c6
#
_cell.length_a   1.000
_cell.length_b   1.000
_cell.length_c   1.000
_cell.angle_alpha   90.00
_cell.angle_beta   90.00
_cell.angle_gamma   90.00
#
_symmetry.space_group_name_H-M   'P 1'
#
loop_
_entity.id
_entity.type
_entity.pdbx_description
1 polymer ?
#
loop_
_entity_poly.entity_id
_entity_poly.type
_entity_poly.pdbx_seq_one_letter_code
_entity_poly.pdbx_strand_id
1 'polypeptide(L)'
;MPVLENRQTRIDALSASDPIEPGLRWTPARPNALVVACSDGRLQEATDAFLAREFKIIRYDRFYVPGGGGALASTGTDPVRAQQMCAECKYLVDLHAVRRVILLFHGPSAAGRIEAACADYRRKLPWANLAELRARQEADAADLLGRRREFAGEAGVLVYRCEVDSAGALTFVNLDPDSTLGSDGRPRGARR
;
A
#
# COMPACT_ATOMS: atom_id res chain seq x y z
N MET A 1 -24.04 -7.19 -34.08
CA MET A 1 -23.26 -6.12 -33.46
C MET A 1 -24.16 -5.11 -32.75
N PRO A 2 -24.59 -5.35 -31.50
CA PRO A 2 -25.40 -4.37 -30.74
C PRO A 2 -24.77 -3.94 -29.41
N VAL A 3 -23.47 -4.19 -29.17
CA VAL A 3 -22.89 -3.98 -27.79
C VAL A 3 -22.21 -2.62 -27.63
N LEU A 4 -21.91 -1.90 -28.68
CA LEU A 4 -21.20 -0.62 -28.62
C LEU A 4 -22.10 0.61 -28.36
N GLU A 5 -23.35 0.59 -28.82
CA GLU A 5 -24.30 1.72 -28.60
C GLU A 5 -24.67 1.92 -27.11
N ASN A 6 -24.63 0.87 -26.30
CA ASN A 6 -25.08 0.93 -24.91
C ASN A 6 -24.05 1.55 -23.95
N ARG A 7 -22.77 1.66 -24.31
CA ARG A 7 -21.74 2.28 -23.46
C ARG A 7 -21.72 3.81 -23.61
N GLN A 8 -21.86 4.32 -24.82
CA GLN A 8 -21.82 5.75 -25.05
C GLN A 8 -23.07 6.42 -24.46
N THR A 9 -24.25 5.84 -24.63
CA THR A 9 -25.52 6.34 -24.06
C THR A 9 -25.48 6.38 -22.51
N ARG A 10 -24.73 5.47 -21.89
CA ARG A 10 -24.56 5.44 -20.43
C ARG A 10 -23.59 6.52 -19.92
N ILE A 11 -22.57 6.84 -20.69
CA ILE A 11 -21.61 7.92 -20.37
C ILE A 11 -22.29 9.28 -20.54
N ASP A 12 -23.07 9.45 -21.59
CA ASP A 12 -23.79 10.70 -21.88
C ASP A 12 -24.94 10.95 -20.89
N ALA A 13 -25.57 9.89 -20.36
CA ALA A 13 -26.56 10.00 -19.29
C ALA A 13 -25.96 10.39 -17.91
N LEU A 14 -24.69 10.06 -17.67
CA LEU A 14 -23.97 10.48 -16.45
C LEU A 14 -23.53 11.95 -16.50
N SER A 15 -23.45 12.56 -17.68
CA SER A 15 -23.00 13.96 -17.83
C SER A 15 -24.10 15.00 -17.52
N ALA A 16 -25.34 14.58 -17.35
CA ALA A 16 -26.51 15.44 -17.12
C ALA A 16 -27.17 15.25 -15.76
N SER A 17 -26.53 14.50 -14.83
CA SER A 17 -27.16 14.21 -13.52
C SER A 17 -26.86 15.28 -12.47
N ASP A 18 -27.81 15.51 -11.60
CA ASP A 18 -27.62 16.26 -10.37
C ASP A 18 -26.44 15.68 -9.55
N PRO A 19 -25.79 16.50 -8.70
CA PRO A 19 -24.71 16.04 -7.84
C PRO A 19 -25.12 14.78 -7.05
N ILE A 20 -24.29 13.75 -7.11
CA ILE A 20 -24.51 12.52 -6.33
C ILE A 20 -24.05 12.75 -4.91
N GLU A 21 -24.99 12.78 -3.97
CA GLU A 21 -24.69 12.92 -2.56
C GLU A 21 -24.48 11.54 -1.91
N PRO A 22 -23.27 11.17 -1.46
CA PRO A 22 -23.03 9.89 -0.82
C PRO A 22 -23.56 9.79 0.63
N GLY A 23 -24.21 10.84 1.14
CA GLY A 23 -24.72 10.91 2.51
C GLY A 23 -23.65 11.06 3.58
N LEU A 24 -22.39 11.24 3.19
CA LEU A 24 -21.26 11.43 4.10
C LEU A 24 -21.00 12.93 4.33
N ARG A 25 -20.55 13.27 5.54
CA ARG A 25 -20.15 14.63 5.86
C ARG A 25 -18.64 14.74 5.98
N TRP A 26 -18.08 15.80 5.41
CA TRP A 26 -16.69 16.15 5.64
C TRP A 26 -16.43 16.49 7.12
N THR A 27 -15.26 16.14 7.61
CA THR A 27 -14.79 16.47 8.97
C THR A 27 -13.37 17.00 8.92
N PRO A 28 -13.03 18.02 9.72
CA PRO A 28 -11.68 18.57 9.78
C PRO A 28 -10.68 17.66 10.54
N ALA A 29 -11.16 16.56 11.15
CA ALA A 29 -10.30 15.64 11.87
C ALA A 29 -9.32 14.95 10.91
N ARG A 30 -8.03 15.14 11.15
CA ARG A 30 -6.95 14.53 10.34
C ARG A 30 -6.77 13.07 10.72
N PRO A 31 -6.58 12.17 9.74
CA PRO A 31 -6.13 10.82 10.01
C PRO A 31 -4.75 10.82 10.68
N ASN A 32 -4.49 9.87 11.56
CA ASN A 32 -3.21 9.71 12.22
C ASN A 32 -2.34 8.63 11.59
N ALA A 33 -2.78 8.08 10.47
CA ALA A 33 -2.08 7.06 9.70
C ALA A 33 -2.03 7.43 8.22
N LEU A 34 -0.89 7.17 7.58
CA LEU A 34 -0.67 7.20 6.15
C LEU A 34 -0.42 5.77 5.65
N VAL A 35 -1.13 5.35 4.63
CA VAL A 35 -0.97 4.03 4.02
C VAL A 35 -0.41 4.20 2.62
N VAL A 36 0.78 3.64 2.39
CA VAL A 36 1.44 3.58 1.09
C VAL A 36 1.18 2.20 0.49
N ALA A 37 0.29 2.13 -0.48
CA ALA A 37 -0.13 0.87 -1.10
C ALA A 37 -0.07 0.94 -2.62
N CYS A 38 -0.12 -0.22 -3.26
CA CYS A 38 -0.22 -0.27 -4.71
C CYS A 38 -1.57 0.27 -5.18
N SER A 39 -1.56 0.98 -6.32
CA SER A 39 -2.77 1.43 -7.02
C SER A 39 -3.57 0.30 -7.67
N ASP A 40 -3.20 -0.97 -7.44
CA ASP A 40 -3.95 -2.14 -7.92
C ASP A 40 -5.28 -2.27 -7.15
N GLY A 41 -6.38 -1.90 -7.81
CA GLY A 41 -7.72 -1.90 -7.21
C GLY A 41 -8.21 -3.28 -6.71
N ARG A 42 -7.60 -4.38 -7.16
CA ARG A 42 -7.93 -5.75 -6.70
C ARG A 42 -7.60 -5.99 -5.23
N LEU A 43 -6.75 -5.15 -4.64
CA LEU A 43 -6.26 -5.27 -3.26
C LEU A 43 -6.94 -4.30 -2.29
N GLN A 44 -7.77 -3.38 -2.80
CA GLN A 44 -8.31 -2.28 -2.00
C GLN A 44 -9.16 -2.78 -0.83
N GLU A 45 -10.15 -3.63 -1.10
CA GLU A 45 -11.07 -4.16 -0.07
C GLU A 45 -10.30 -4.96 1.01
N ALA A 46 -9.34 -5.79 0.58
CA ALA A 46 -8.51 -6.56 1.49
C ALA A 46 -7.62 -5.66 2.36
N THR A 47 -7.08 -4.59 1.78
CA THR A 47 -6.29 -3.58 2.50
C THR A 47 -7.15 -2.87 3.55
N ASP A 48 -8.32 -2.37 3.18
CA ASP A 48 -9.24 -1.70 4.09
C ASP A 48 -9.67 -2.64 5.24
N ALA A 49 -10.00 -3.90 4.93
CA ALA A 49 -10.37 -4.91 5.92
C ALA A 49 -9.21 -5.25 6.87
N PHE A 50 -7.99 -5.39 6.35
CA PHE A 50 -6.78 -5.63 7.15
C PHE A 50 -6.53 -4.48 8.12
N LEU A 51 -6.54 -3.24 7.64
CA LEU A 51 -6.31 -2.05 8.47
C LEU A 51 -7.37 -1.89 9.58
N ALA A 52 -8.64 -2.12 9.24
CA ALA A 52 -9.72 -2.06 10.21
C ALA A 52 -9.62 -3.16 11.27
N ARG A 53 -9.31 -4.39 10.86
CA ARG A 53 -9.26 -5.54 11.77
C ARG A 53 -8.05 -5.50 12.69
N GLU A 54 -6.85 -5.32 12.13
CA GLU A 54 -5.59 -5.44 12.88
C GLU A 54 -5.22 -4.17 13.64
N PHE A 55 -5.51 -3.00 13.06
CA PHE A 55 -5.06 -1.72 13.62
C PHE A 55 -6.20 -0.81 14.10
N LYS A 56 -7.47 -1.20 13.88
CA LYS A 56 -8.64 -0.36 14.13
C LYS A 56 -8.60 0.97 13.36
N ILE A 57 -7.95 0.96 12.19
CA ILE A 57 -7.83 2.10 11.29
C ILE A 57 -8.90 2.00 10.22
N ILE A 58 -9.91 2.86 10.28
CA ILE A 58 -10.99 2.97 9.29
C ILE A 58 -10.89 4.23 8.43
N ARG A 59 -10.05 5.18 8.85
CA ARG A 59 -9.74 6.42 8.12
C ARG A 59 -8.26 6.65 8.16
N TYR A 60 -7.67 6.89 6.99
CA TYR A 60 -6.24 7.10 6.81
C TYR A 60 -5.98 7.90 5.54
N ASP A 61 -4.83 8.54 5.46
CA ASP A 61 -4.35 9.14 4.24
C ASP A 61 -3.90 8.05 3.29
N ARG A 62 -4.28 8.19 2.01
CA ARG A 62 -4.00 7.20 0.96
C ARG A 62 -2.91 7.71 0.04
N PHE A 63 -1.76 7.07 0.07
CA PHE A 63 -0.71 7.27 -0.92
C PHE A 63 -0.60 6.03 -1.80
N TYR A 64 -1.52 5.93 -2.77
CA TYR A 64 -1.66 4.76 -3.63
C TYR A 64 -0.96 5.00 -4.96
N VAL A 65 0.16 4.28 -5.14
CA VAL A 65 1.04 4.42 -6.31
C VAL A 65 1.41 3.05 -6.86
N PRO A 66 1.70 2.92 -8.17
CA PRO A 66 2.23 1.66 -8.71
C PRO A 66 3.48 1.22 -7.95
N GLY A 67 3.47 -0.01 -7.43
CA GLY A 67 4.55 -0.55 -6.60
C GLY A 67 4.31 -0.47 -5.09
N GLY A 68 3.34 0.34 -4.64
CA GLY A 68 3.05 0.49 -3.22
C GLY A 68 4.25 0.93 -2.40
N GLY A 69 4.52 0.26 -1.26
CA GLY A 69 5.72 0.51 -0.44
C GLY A 69 7.02 0.45 -1.23
N GLY A 70 7.10 -0.45 -2.22
CA GLY A 70 8.27 -0.57 -3.10
C GLY A 70 8.50 0.61 -4.05
N ALA A 71 7.55 1.54 -4.16
CA ALA A 71 7.77 2.77 -4.93
C ALA A 71 8.74 3.74 -4.22
N LEU A 72 8.86 3.63 -2.88
CA LEU A 72 9.81 4.40 -2.08
C LEU A 72 11.23 3.79 -2.12
N ALA A 73 11.37 2.54 -2.58
CA ALA A 73 12.65 1.88 -2.77
C ALA A 73 13.14 2.04 -4.20
N SER A 74 14.43 2.28 -4.38
CA SER A 74 15.01 2.38 -5.75
C SER A 74 14.97 1.05 -6.49
N THR A 75 14.93 -0.07 -5.76
CA THR A 75 15.04 -1.44 -6.30
C THR A 75 16.29 -1.61 -7.19
N GLY A 76 17.25 -0.68 -7.07
CA GLY A 76 18.44 -0.62 -7.90
C GLY A 76 18.24 -0.08 -9.33
N THR A 77 17.01 0.34 -9.70
CA THR A 77 16.68 0.71 -11.09
C THR A 77 16.05 2.08 -11.27
N ASP A 78 15.48 2.66 -10.22
CA ASP A 78 14.70 3.91 -10.33
C ASP A 78 14.89 4.84 -9.12
N PRO A 79 16.14 5.33 -8.89
CA PRO A 79 16.46 6.11 -7.70
C PRO A 79 15.75 7.48 -7.67
N VAL A 80 15.58 8.12 -8.83
CA VAL A 80 14.95 9.44 -8.93
C VAL A 80 13.48 9.37 -8.51
N ARG A 81 12.74 8.39 -9.03
CA ARG A 81 11.34 8.17 -8.63
C ARG A 81 11.23 7.83 -7.15
N ALA A 82 12.10 6.95 -6.65
CA ALA A 82 12.11 6.58 -5.23
C ALA A 82 12.33 7.80 -4.33
N GLN A 83 13.26 8.67 -4.66
CA GLN A 83 13.52 9.91 -3.94
C GLN A 83 12.29 10.83 -3.96
N GLN A 84 11.65 11.00 -5.12
CA GLN A 84 10.42 11.78 -5.22
C GLN A 84 9.30 11.20 -4.37
N MET A 85 9.08 9.88 -4.41
CA MET A 85 8.04 9.23 -3.61
C MET A 85 8.31 9.35 -2.10
N CYS A 86 9.57 9.28 -1.67
CA CYS A 86 9.95 9.55 -0.29
C CYS A 86 9.63 11.00 0.13
N ALA A 87 9.92 11.98 -0.72
CA ALA A 87 9.63 13.38 -0.46
C ALA A 87 8.11 13.64 -0.35
N GLU A 88 7.30 13.08 -1.25
CA GLU A 88 5.84 13.15 -1.20
C GLU A 88 5.27 12.49 0.06
N CYS A 89 5.78 11.31 0.42
CA CYS A 89 5.38 10.62 1.65
C CYS A 89 5.68 11.49 2.88
N LYS A 90 6.90 12.04 2.96
CA LYS A 90 7.31 12.95 4.05
C LYS A 90 6.43 14.19 4.14
N TYR A 91 6.13 14.79 2.99
CA TYR A 91 5.23 15.94 2.93
C TYR A 91 3.84 15.63 3.53
N LEU A 92 3.24 14.48 3.18
CA LEU A 92 1.94 14.06 3.73
C LEU A 92 2.02 13.78 5.24
N VAL A 93 3.10 13.17 5.71
CA VAL A 93 3.34 12.92 7.13
C VAL A 93 3.37 14.24 7.91
N ASP A 94 4.10 15.24 7.42
CA ASP A 94 4.24 16.53 8.08
C ASP A 94 2.94 17.35 8.01
N LEU A 95 2.29 17.36 6.84
CA LEU A 95 1.05 18.11 6.60
C LEU A 95 -0.07 17.71 7.56
N HIS A 96 -0.23 16.43 7.83
CA HIS A 96 -1.30 15.91 8.67
C HIS A 96 -0.86 15.48 10.06
N ALA A 97 0.42 15.65 10.41
CA ALA A 97 1.00 15.21 11.68
C ALA A 97 0.76 13.71 11.91
N VAL A 98 0.98 12.91 10.87
CA VAL A 98 0.79 11.47 10.87
C VAL A 98 1.71 10.82 11.89
N ARG A 99 1.19 9.88 12.67
CA ARG A 99 1.95 9.15 13.71
C ARG A 99 2.38 7.75 13.27
N ARG A 100 1.79 7.25 12.18
CA ARG A 100 2.05 5.89 11.68
C ARG A 100 2.02 5.86 10.17
N VAL A 101 3.08 5.36 9.57
CA VAL A 101 3.17 5.04 8.13
C VAL A 101 3.11 3.52 7.98
N ILE A 102 2.21 3.04 7.14
CA ILE A 102 2.07 1.61 6.82
C ILE A 102 2.44 1.42 5.36
N LEU A 103 3.54 0.71 5.13
CA LEU A 103 4.01 0.36 3.79
C LEU A 103 3.46 -1.02 3.41
N LEU A 104 2.73 -1.07 2.31
CA LEU A 104 2.17 -2.31 1.79
C LEU A 104 2.82 -2.68 0.46
N PHE A 105 3.50 -3.80 0.46
CA PHE A 105 3.92 -4.54 -0.72
C PHE A 105 2.83 -5.52 -1.12
N HIS A 106 2.88 -6.07 -2.32
CA HIS A 106 2.02 -7.18 -2.69
C HIS A 106 2.66 -8.09 -3.73
N GLY A 107 2.21 -9.32 -3.75
CA GLY A 107 2.65 -10.30 -4.73
C GLY A 107 2.17 -11.71 -4.36
N PRO A 108 2.60 -12.72 -5.13
CA PRO A 108 2.23 -14.10 -4.82
C PRO A 108 2.90 -14.57 -3.53
N SER A 109 2.25 -15.49 -2.83
CA SER A 109 2.87 -16.30 -1.78
C SER A 109 3.96 -17.19 -2.35
N ALA A 110 4.70 -17.92 -1.51
CA ALA A 110 5.72 -18.86 -2.00
C ALA A 110 5.16 -19.95 -2.94
N ALA A 111 3.88 -20.33 -2.75
CA ALA A 111 3.16 -21.27 -3.59
C ALA A 111 2.15 -20.58 -4.53
N GLY A 112 2.22 -19.26 -4.65
CA GLY A 112 1.30 -18.47 -5.49
C GLY A 112 1.68 -18.49 -6.97
N ARG A 113 0.88 -17.80 -7.77
CA ARG A 113 1.08 -17.68 -9.22
C ARG A 113 1.77 -16.36 -9.56
N ILE A 114 2.66 -16.38 -10.55
CA ILE A 114 3.41 -15.20 -10.99
C ILE A 114 2.51 -14.05 -11.48
N GLU A 115 1.30 -14.34 -11.93
CA GLU A 115 0.32 -13.35 -12.38
C GLU A 115 -0.15 -12.42 -11.25
N ALA A 116 -0.02 -12.85 -10.00
CA ALA A 116 -0.30 -12.03 -8.81
C ALA A 116 0.86 -11.08 -8.46
N ALA A 117 1.99 -11.18 -9.14
CA ALA A 117 3.13 -10.30 -8.89
C ALA A 117 2.80 -8.84 -9.23
N CYS A 118 3.30 -7.94 -8.40
CA CYS A 118 3.18 -6.51 -8.63
C CYS A 118 3.75 -6.12 -10.00
N ALA A 119 2.95 -5.46 -10.81
CA ALA A 119 3.34 -5.07 -12.17
C ALA A 119 4.57 -4.13 -12.18
N ASP A 120 4.70 -3.25 -11.18
CA ASP A 120 5.86 -2.36 -11.05
C ASP A 120 7.15 -3.14 -10.76
N TYR A 121 7.09 -4.18 -9.90
CA TYR A 121 8.23 -5.05 -9.65
C TYR A 121 8.60 -5.87 -10.89
N ARG A 122 7.63 -6.37 -11.64
CA ARG A 122 7.89 -7.05 -12.91
C ARG A 122 8.49 -6.13 -13.97
N ARG A 123 8.07 -4.86 -13.99
CA ARG A 123 8.67 -3.83 -14.87
C ARG A 123 10.14 -3.56 -14.51
N LYS A 124 10.42 -3.44 -13.21
CA LYS A 124 11.78 -3.19 -12.71
C LYS A 124 12.71 -4.40 -12.86
N LEU A 125 12.17 -5.59 -12.72
CA LEU A 125 12.88 -6.87 -12.72
C LEU A 125 12.21 -7.86 -13.67
N PRO A 126 12.25 -7.61 -15.00
CA PRO A 126 11.46 -8.37 -15.98
C PRO A 126 11.87 -9.84 -16.08
N TRP A 127 13.08 -10.18 -15.67
CA TRP A 127 13.63 -11.54 -15.74
C TRP A 127 13.54 -12.31 -14.42
N ALA A 128 13.10 -11.65 -13.34
CA ALA A 128 13.06 -12.27 -12.03
C ALA A 128 11.96 -13.32 -11.94
N ASN A 129 12.31 -14.46 -11.37
CA ASN A 129 11.35 -15.49 -10.98
C ASN A 129 10.63 -15.08 -9.68
N LEU A 130 9.67 -15.89 -9.24
CA LEU A 130 8.87 -15.64 -8.06
C LEU A 130 9.70 -15.45 -6.78
N ALA A 131 10.68 -16.32 -6.55
CA ALA A 131 11.51 -16.27 -5.35
C ALA A 131 12.37 -14.99 -5.33
N GLU A 132 12.93 -14.61 -6.48
CA GLU A 132 13.72 -13.39 -6.65
C GLU A 132 12.88 -12.12 -6.44
N LEU A 133 11.64 -12.07 -6.94
CA LEU A 133 10.74 -10.95 -6.69
C LEU A 133 10.41 -10.81 -5.21
N ARG A 134 10.16 -11.92 -4.52
CA ARG A 134 9.90 -11.94 -3.07
C ARG A 134 11.11 -11.47 -2.28
N ALA A 135 12.28 -12.05 -2.56
CA ALA A 135 13.53 -11.67 -1.91
C ALA A 135 13.86 -10.18 -2.13
N ARG A 136 13.58 -9.66 -3.33
CA ARG A 136 13.77 -8.23 -3.60
C ARG A 136 12.82 -7.36 -2.78
N GLN A 137 11.55 -7.72 -2.64
CA GLN A 137 10.61 -6.99 -1.79
C GLN A 137 11.04 -6.98 -0.32
N GLU A 138 11.58 -8.09 0.18
CA GLU A 138 12.14 -8.20 1.53
C GLU A 138 13.37 -7.29 1.72
N ALA A 139 14.27 -7.28 0.74
CA ALA A 139 15.44 -6.39 0.73
C ALA A 139 15.02 -4.91 0.68
N ASP A 140 14.05 -4.55 -0.16
CA ASP A 140 13.52 -3.18 -0.25
C ASP A 140 12.82 -2.78 1.06
N ALA A 141 12.10 -3.68 1.71
CA ALA A 141 11.48 -3.44 3.01
C ALA A 141 12.52 -3.16 4.10
N ALA A 142 13.60 -3.95 4.15
CA ALA A 142 14.71 -3.76 5.08
C ALA A 142 15.44 -2.43 4.85
N ASP A 143 15.71 -2.08 3.58
CA ASP A 143 16.30 -0.79 3.20
C ASP A 143 15.43 0.38 3.69
N LEU A 144 14.14 0.34 3.44
CA LEU A 144 13.20 1.38 3.87
C LEU A 144 13.12 1.52 5.39
N LEU A 145 13.14 0.41 6.13
CA LEU A 145 13.19 0.44 7.59
C LEU A 145 14.48 1.10 8.10
N GLY A 146 15.62 0.83 7.46
CA GLY A 146 16.91 1.43 7.78
C GLY A 146 16.95 2.95 7.60
N ARG A 147 16.25 3.47 6.59
CA ARG A 147 16.20 4.90 6.27
C ARG A 147 14.83 5.55 6.47
N ARG A 148 14.01 4.99 7.36
CA ARG A 148 12.61 5.43 7.59
C ARG A 148 12.45 6.92 7.89
N ARG A 149 13.47 7.58 8.47
CA ARG A 149 13.41 9.03 8.77
C ARG A 149 13.32 9.90 7.53
N GLU A 150 13.79 9.42 6.39
CA GLU A 150 13.74 10.17 5.13
C GLU A 150 12.30 10.41 4.63
N PHE A 151 11.40 9.47 4.86
CA PHE A 151 10.02 9.55 4.37
C PHE A 151 8.94 9.58 5.47
N ALA A 152 9.26 9.15 6.69
CA ALA A 152 8.32 9.07 7.79
C ALA A 152 8.66 10.00 8.96
N GLY A 153 9.85 10.61 8.98
CA GLY A 153 10.30 11.45 10.10
C GLY A 153 10.30 10.67 11.42
N GLU A 154 9.56 11.15 12.40
CA GLU A 154 9.40 10.51 13.71
C GLU A 154 8.17 9.58 13.79
N ALA A 155 7.40 9.44 12.72
CA ALA A 155 6.28 8.51 12.68
C ALA A 155 6.77 7.05 12.75
N GLY A 156 6.01 6.19 13.45
CA GLY A 156 6.27 4.75 13.44
C GLY A 156 6.02 4.15 12.06
N VAL A 157 6.88 3.26 11.61
CA VAL A 157 6.75 2.58 10.31
C VAL A 157 6.43 1.11 10.51
N LEU A 158 5.44 0.62 9.78
CA LEU A 158 5.07 -0.80 9.72
C LEU A 158 5.15 -1.25 8.26
N VAL A 159 5.66 -2.45 8.02
CA VAL A 159 5.85 -2.97 6.67
C VAL A 159 5.20 -4.34 6.53
N TYR A 160 4.29 -4.47 5.57
CA TYR A 160 3.61 -5.73 5.29
C TYR A 160 3.64 -6.06 3.80
N ARG A 161 3.48 -7.33 3.49
CA ARG A 161 3.21 -7.81 2.14
C ARG A 161 1.86 -8.52 2.11
N CYS A 162 0.96 -8.07 1.24
CA CYS A 162 -0.24 -8.79 0.88
C CYS A 162 0.13 -9.91 -0.08
N GLU A 163 0.05 -11.14 0.38
CA GLU A 163 0.35 -12.36 -0.39
C GLU A 163 -0.91 -12.95 -0.98
N VAL A 164 -0.82 -13.36 -2.24
CA VAL A 164 -1.89 -14.07 -2.96
C VAL A 164 -1.47 -15.51 -3.14
N ASP A 165 -2.22 -16.45 -2.61
CA ASP A 165 -1.94 -17.88 -2.78
C ASP A 165 -2.42 -18.42 -4.14
N SER A 166 -2.24 -19.72 -4.38
CA SER A 166 -2.65 -20.39 -5.62
C SER A 166 -4.17 -20.44 -5.81
N ALA A 167 -4.94 -20.33 -4.74
CA ALA A 167 -6.41 -20.29 -4.75
C ALA A 167 -6.96 -18.85 -4.84
N GLY A 168 -6.08 -17.82 -4.76
CA GLY A 168 -6.47 -16.42 -4.77
C GLY A 168 -6.77 -15.85 -3.37
N ALA A 169 -6.54 -16.60 -2.29
CA ALA A 169 -6.71 -16.08 -0.94
C ALA A 169 -5.62 -15.07 -0.59
N LEU A 170 -5.99 -14.04 0.17
CA LEU A 170 -5.14 -12.93 0.54
C LEU A 170 -4.72 -13.03 2.01
N THR A 171 -3.40 -12.92 2.26
CA THR A 171 -2.81 -12.93 3.61
C THR A 171 -1.82 -11.78 3.74
N PHE A 172 -1.84 -11.07 4.86
CA PHE A 172 -0.86 -10.01 5.15
C PHE A 172 0.25 -10.56 6.04
N VAL A 173 1.49 -10.49 5.54
CA VAL A 173 2.70 -10.97 6.22
C VAL A 173 3.54 -9.77 6.63
N ASN A 174 3.97 -9.73 7.89
CA ASN A 174 4.88 -8.71 8.38
C ASN A 174 6.28 -8.92 7.76
N LEU A 175 6.86 -7.87 7.19
CA LEU A 175 8.21 -7.86 6.61
C LEU A 175 9.27 -7.22 7.54
N ASP A 176 8.88 -6.78 8.72
CA ASP A 176 9.80 -6.30 9.75
C ASP A 176 10.09 -7.42 10.75
N PRO A 177 11.25 -8.12 10.64
CA PRO A 177 11.60 -9.23 11.52
C PRO A 177 11.83 -8.78 12.97
N ASP A 178 12.21 -7.51 13.16
CA ASP A 178 12.52 -6.93 14.47
C ASP A 178 11.31 -6.20 15.07
N SER A 179 10.13 -6.32 14.44
CA SER A 179 8.92 -5.68 14.91
C SER A 179 8.54 -6.19 16.30
N THR A 180 8.94 -5.45 17.31
CA THR A 180 8.47 -5.62 18.70
C THR A 180 7.08 -5.03 18.91
N LEU A 181 6.50 -4.42 17.88
CA LEU A 181 5.19 -3.81 17.94
C LEU A 181 4.09 -4.86 17.75
N GLY A 182 3.13 -4.86 18.66
CA GLY A 182 1.88 -5.57 18.49
C GLY A 182 1.05 -4.95 17.35
N SER A 183 -0.03 -5.62 16.97
CA SER A 183 -1.00 -5.11 16.00
C SER A 183 -1.60 -3.74 16.39
N ASP A 184 -1.57 -3.40 17.68
CA ASP A 184 -1.99 -2.11 18.23
C ASP A 184 -0.90 -1.02 18.15
N GLY A 185 0.27 -1.33 17.57
CA GLY A 185 1.42 -0.42 17.47
C GLY A 185 2.15 -0.18 18.80
N ARG A 186 1.87 -0.98 19.82
CA ARG A 186 2.58 -0.92 21.11
C ARG A 186 3.67 -1.98 21.19
N PRO A 187 4.76 -1.75 21.93
CA PRO A 187 5.80 -2.74 22.12
C PRO A 187 5.21 -4.06 22.68
N ARG A 188 5.53 -5.18 22.03
CA ARG A 188 5.23 -6.50 22.58
C ARG A 188 6.07 -6.68 23.84
N GLY A 189 5.46 -6.63 25.02
CA GLY A 189 6.16 -6.82 26.28
C GLY A 189 5.86 -5.81 27.39
N ALA A 190 5.18 -4.70 27.08
CA ALA A 190 4.63 -3.82 28.11
C ALA A 190 3.39 -4.48 28.75
N ARG A 191 3.58 -5.54 29.55
CA ARG A 191 2.54 -5.99 30.48
C ARG A 191 2.46 -4.94 31.58
N ARG A 192 1.24 -4.48 31.87
CA ARG A 192 0.94 -3.71 33.08
C ARG A 192 1.00 -4.63 34.29
#